data_0a4a1778c089f3abd1a42bc63e5754e6
#
_entry.id   0a4a1778c089f3abd1a42bc63e5754e6
#
_cell.length_a   1.000
_cell.length_b   1.000
_cell.length_c   1.000
_cell.angle_alpha   90.00
_cell.angle_beta   90.00
_cell.angle_gamma   90.00
#
_symmetry.space_group_name_H-M   'P 1'
#
loop_
_entity.id
_entity.type
_entity.pdbx_description
1 polymer ?
#
loop_
_entity_poly.entity_id
_entity_poly.type
_entity_poly.pdbx_seq_one_letter_code
_entity_poly.pdbx_strand_id
1 'polypeptide(L)'
;MTTPLLKVTELSKRYFTGYKRFKAQYNHALSPVSFELERGQTLAIVGEVSSGKSTLARMLVGAESRSGGTIEFEGEALEAKNLKQRCRLIRMIFQDPNTSLNPRLTIGELLEEPLRFNTAMPRAERIAQVVDTLRKVGLLPEHASFYPHMVSEGQKQRVAVARALMLNPKIIIADEALTSLDLSVRSQILNLLLKLQKEMGLSYIFVTHNLNVVRHFSDKVMVLNKGVLIEKNTTAELFENPQEEYTRRLIAEQAQLTAKR
;
A
#
# COMPACT_ATOMS: atom_id res chain seq x y z
N MET A 1 13.20 -20.77 -12.94
CA MET A 1 12.93 -19.40 -12.48
C MET A 1 11.57 -19.41 -11.81
N THR A 2 11.45 -18.97 -10.59
CA THR A 2 10.17 -18.90 -9.87
C THR A 2 9.33 -17.77 -10.45
N THR A 3 8.05 -18.02 -10.71
CA THR A 3 7.12 -16.97 -11.17
C THR A 3 6.94 -15.93 -10.07
N PRO A 4 7.16 -14.63 -10.34
CA PRO A 4 6.96 -13.58 -9.34
C PRO A 4 5.51 -13.53 -8.88
N LEU A 5 5.27 -13.07 -7.64
CA LEU A 5 3.94 -12.91 -7.09
C LEU A 5 3.14 -11.85 -7.87
N LEU A 6 3.78 -10.72 -8.17
CA LEU A 6 3.21 -9.65 -8.99
C LEU A 6 4.23 -9.24 -10.05
N LYS A 7 3.77 -9.16 -11.30
CA LYS A 7 4.54 -8.61 -12.42
C LYS A 7 3.77 -7.46 -13.04
N VAL A 8 4.45 -6.34 -13.17
CA VAL A 8 3.92 -5.12 -13.77
C VAL A 8 4.78 -4.79 -14.97
N THR A 9 4.15 -4.60 -16.15
CA THR A 9 4.85 -4.32 -17.40
C THR A 9 4.27 -3.07 -18.03
N GLU A 10 5.11 -2.04 -18.25
CA GLU A 10 4.80 -0.79 -18.95
C GLU A 10 3.54 -0.07 -18.41
N LEU A 11 3.28 -0.21 -17.09
CA LEU A 11 2.09 0.38 -16.47
C LEU A 11 2.17 1.89 -16.50
N SER A 12 1.15 2.54 -17.05
CA SER A 12 1.16 4.00 -17.25
C SER A 12 -0.21 4.62 -17.00
N LYS A 13 -0.21 5.92 -16.67
CA LYS A 13 -1.43 6.71 -16.47
C LYS A 13 -1.30 8.10 -17.09
N ARG A 14 -2.30 8.44 -17.90
CA ARG A 14 -2.51 9.80 -18.42
C ARG A 14 -3.93 10.24 -18.12
N TYR A 15 -4.09 11.47 -17.69
CA TYR A 15 -5.39 12.10 -17.48
C TYR A 15 -5.69 13.06 -18.62
N PHE A 16 -6.89 12.98 -19.15
CA PHE A 16 -7.36 13.96 -20.14
C PHE A 16 -7.57 15.31 -19.45
N THR A 17 -6.98 16.38 -19.96
CA THR A 17 -7.04 17.72 -19.37
C THR A 17 -7.81 18.72 -20.20
N GLY A 18 -8.26 18.33 -21.43
CA GLY A 18 -9.03 19.20 -22.30
C GLY A 18 -8.55 19.17 -23.76
N TYR A 19 -8.98 20.16 -24.54
CA TYR A 19 -8.57 20.34 -25.92
C TYR A 19 -7.80 21.65 -26.08
N LYS A 20 -6.70 21.63 -26.83
CA LYS A 20 -5.98 22.80 -27.26
C LYS A 20 -5.90 22.77 -28.79
N ARG A 21 -6.51 23.76 -29.47
CA ARG A 21 -6.55 23.81 -30.96
C ARG A 21 -7.04 22.47 -31.59
N PHE A 22 -8.15 21.91 -31.05
CA PHE A 22 -8.74 20.64 -31.47
C PHE A 22 -7.92 19.38 -31.18
N LYS A 23 -6.77 19.48 -30.53
CA LYS A 23 -5.96 18.35 -30.11
C LYS A 23 -6.21 18.04 -28.63
N ALA A 24 -6.50 16.78 -28.30
CA ALA A 24 -6.65 16.32 -26.93
C ALA A 24 -5.33 16.52 -26.16
N GLN A 25 -5.42 17.13 -24.98
CA GLN A 25 -4.30 17.33 -24.07
C GLN A 25 -4.37 16.30 -22.95
N TYR A 26 -3.22 15.78 -22.59
CA TYR A 26 -3.10 14.80 -21.51
C TYR A 26 -2.00 15.21 -20.54
N ASN A 27 -2.27 15.05 -19.24
CA ASN A 27 -1.24 15.10 -18.22
C ASN A 27 -0.78 13.67 -17.93
N HIS A 28 0.53 13.41 -18.07
CA HIS A 28 1.15 12.12 -17.76
C HIS A 28 1.43 12.04 -16.27
N ALA A 29 0.53 11.38 -15.52
CA ALA A 29 0.68 11.19 -14.07
C ALA A 29 1.67 10.08 -13.75
N LEU A 30 1.83 9.10 -14.66
CA LEU A 30 2.82 8.03 -14.55
C LEU A 30 3.25 7.61 -15.95
N SER A 31 4.53 7.76 -16.26
CA SER A 31 5.20 7.18 -17.42
C SER A 31 5.27 5.66 -17.30
N PRO A 32 5.49 4.91 -18.39
CA PRO A 32 5.57 3.45 -18.32
C PRO A 32 6.57 2.96 -17.27
N VAL A 33 6.09 2.14 -16.32
CA VAL A 33 6.93 1.52 -15.28
C VAL A 33 6.78 0.00 -15.32
N SER A 34 7.91 -0.70 -15.10
CA SER A 34 7.96 -2.16 -15.04
C SER A 34 8.72 -2.61 -13.81
N PHE A 35 8.12 -3.55 -13.06
CA PHE A 35 8.74 -4.14 -11.87
C PHE A 35 8.11 -5.48 -11.53
N GLU A 36 8.77 -6.21 -10.66
CA GLU A 36 8.32 -7.49 -10.12
C GLU A 36 8.41 -7.46 -8.59
N LEU A 37 7.45 -8.15 -7.94
CA LEU A 37 7.41 -8.37 -6.49
C LEU A 37 7.39 -9.87 -6.24
N GLU A 38 8.35 -10.34 -5.45
CA GLU A 38 8.42 -11.73 -5.04
C GLU A 38 7.53 -12.00 -3.81
N ARG A 39 7.27 -13.29 -3.55
CA ARG A 39 6.52 -13.69 -2.35
C ARG A 39 7.29 -13.34 -1.08
N GLY A 40 6.60 -12.78 -0.10
CA GLY A 40 7.20 -12.35 1.18
C GLY A 40 8.11 -11.14 1.08
N GLN A 41 8.22 -10.51 -0.09
CA GLN A 41 9.07 -9.35 -0.32
C GLN A 41 8.33 -8.04 -0.02
N THR A 42 9.07 -7.04 0.43
CA THR A 42 8.63 -5.65 0.57
C THR A 42 9.30 -4.77 -0.48
N LEU A 43 8.49 -4.16 -1.35
CA LEU A 43 8.92 -3.14 -2.31
C LEU A 43 8.52 -1.75 -1.79
N ALA A 44 9.49 -0.88 -1.58
CA ALA A 44 9.20 0.53 -1.29
C ALA A 44 9.12 1.35 -2.59
N ILE A 45 8.18 2.30 -2.63
CA ILE A 45 8.04 3.29 -3.69
C ILE A 45 8.21 4.66 -3.05
N VAL A 46 9.30 5.35 -3.39
CA VAL A 46 9.67 6.63 -2.79
C VAL A 46 9.73 7.76 -3.82
N GLY A 47 9.72 8.99 -3.35
CA GLY A 47 9.80 10.21 -4.16
C GLY A 47 9.01 11.35 -3.54
N GLU A 48 9.12 12.53 -4.10
CA GLU A 48 8.42 13.74 -3.64
C GLU A 48 6.89 13.63 -3.77
N VAL A 49 6.17 14.59 -3.16
CA VAL A 49 4.72 14.73 -3.36
C VAL A 49 4.42 14.91 -4.84
N SER A 50 3.32 14.31 -5.31
CA SER A 50 2.91 14.34 -6.74
C SER A 50 3.86 13.64 -7.71
N SER A 51 4.78 12.78 -7.24
CA SER A 51 5.66 12.00 -8.13
C SER A 51 5.00 10.78 -8.79
N GLY A 52 3.70 10.53 -8.58
CA GLY A 52 2.96 9.41 -9.19
C GLY A 52 2.79 8.17 -8.32
N LYS A 53 3.36 8.13 -7.11
CA LYS A 53 3.33 6.97 -6.19
C LYS A 53 1.92 6.48 -5.86
N SER A 54 1.05 7.36 -5.38
CA SER A 54 -0.33 7.01 -5.02
C SER A 54 -1.17 6.66 -6.26
N THR A 55 -0.87 7.24 -7.42
CA THR A 55 -1.49 6.84 -8.69
C THR A 55 -1.12 5.40 -9.04
N LEU A 56 0.15 5.04 -8.92
CA LEU A 56 0.62 3.67 -9.11
C LEU A 56 -0.06 2.71 -8.12
N ALA A 57 -0.08 3.05 -6.82
CA ALA A 57 -0.74 2.26 -5.79
C ALA A 57 -2.24 2.01 -6.08
N ARG A 58 -2.97 3.06 -6.48
CA ARG A 58 -4.40 2.96 -6.84
C ARG A 58 -4.65 2.12 -8.08
N MET A 59 -3.77 2.19 -9.09
CA MET A 59 -3.86 1.31 -10.26
C MET A 59 -3.65 -0.16 -9.90
N LEU A 60 -2.73 -0.46 -8.99
CA LEU A 60 -2.47 -1.83 -8.53
C LEU A 60 -3.67 -2.45 -7.82
N VAL A 61 -4.36 -1.71 -6.95
CA VAL A 61 -5.58 -2.20 -6.29
C VAL A 61 -6.83 -2.14 -7.17
N GLY A 62 -6.75 -1.50 -8.33
CA GLY A 62 -7.88 -1.34 -9.26
C GLY A 62 -8.84 -0.19 -8.89
N ALA A 63 -8.44 0.69 -7.98
CA ALA A 63 -9.19 1.91 -7.65
C ALA A 63 -9.03 3.00 -8.74
N GLU A 64 -8.01 2.87 -9.58
CA GLU A 64 -7.73 3.75 -10.72
C GLU A 64 -7.50 2.92 -11.98
N SER A 65 -8.06 3.36 -13.11
CA SER A 65 -7.84 2.71 -14.40
C SER A 65 -6.47 3.04 -14.96
N ARG A 66 -5.80 2.05 -15.52
CA ARG A 66 -4.55 2.24 -16.27
C ARG A 66 -4.81 2.81 -17.66
N SER A 67 -3.87 3.56 -18.21
CA SER A 67 -3.89 4.02 -19.61
C SER A 67 -3.09 3.09 -20.54
N GLY A 68 -2.15 2.34 -20.01
CA GLY A 68 -1.35 1.34 -20.73
C GLY A 68 -0.71 0.32 -19.79
N GLY A 69 -0.10 -0.70 -20.35
CA GLY A 69 0.61 -1.75 -19.63
C GLY A 69 -0.27 -2.88 -19.09
N THR A 70 0.37 -3.86 -18.45
CA THR A 70 -0.28 -5.05 -17.87
C THR A 70 0.10 -5.26 -16.41
N ILE A 71 -0.77 -5.94 -15.67
CA ILE A 71 -0.54 -6.40 -14.31
C ILE A 71 -0.86 -7.88 -14.29
N GLU A 72 0.10 -8.71 -13.87
CA GLU A 72 -0.04 -10.14 -13.72
C GLU A 72 0.17 -10.54 -12.26
N PHE A 73 -0.63 -11.45 -11.77
CA PHE A 73 -0.52 -12.05 -10.45
C PHE A 73 -0.28 -13.56 -10.61
N GLU A 74 0.87 -14.05 -10.12
CA GLU A 74 1.28 -15.45 -10.28
C GLU A 74 1.25 -15.94 -11.74
N GLY A 75 1.57 -15.05 -12.68
CA GLY A 75 1.55 -15.33 -14.12
C GLY A 75 0.18 -15.18 -14.79
N GLU A 76 -0.88 -14.91 -14.04
CA GLU A 76 -2.22 -14.67 -14.59
C GLU A 76 -2.52 -13.17 -14.69
N ALA A 77 -3.07 -12.73 -15.82
CA ALA A 77 -3.41 -11.33 -16.04
C ALA A 77 -4.53 -10.86 -15.10
N LEU A 78 -4.29 -9.79 -14.36
CA LEU A 78 -5.31 -9.12 -13.56
C LEU A 78 -6.10 -8.14 -14.45
N GLU A 79 -7.23 -8.62 -14.94
CA GLU A 79 -8.12 -7.82 -15.77
C GLU A 79 -8.78 -6.68 -14.97
N ALA A 80 -8.94 -5.51 -15.62
CA ALA A 80 -9.55 -4.35 -15.01
C ALA A 80 -11.01 -4.59 -14.58
N LYS A 81 -11.72 -5.50 -15.28
CA LYS A 81 -13.12 -5.83 -15.03
C LYS A 81 -13.32 -6.75 -13.82
N ASN A 82 -12.29 -7.47 -13.37
CA ASN A 82 -12.42 -8.44 -12.27
C ASN A 82 -11.99 -7.84 -10.91
N LEU A 83 -12.71 -6.81 -10.49
CA LEU A 83 -12.45 -6.11 -9.22
C LEU A 83 -12.57 -7.03 -8.01
N LYS A 84 -13.51 -8.01 -8.01
CA LYS A 84 -13.67 -8.94 -6.88
C LYS A 84 -12.44 -9.82 -6.67
N GLN A 85 -11.87 -10.37 -7.75
CA GLN A 85 -10.64 -11.15 -7.69
C GLN A 85 -9.49 -10.26 -7.17
N ARG A 86 -9.34 -9.06 -7.73
CA ARG A 86 -8.28 -8.12 -7.34
C ARG A 86 -8.39 -7.73 -5.87
N CYS A 87 -9.59 -7.40 -5.38
CA CYS A 87 -9.83 -7.08 -3.97
C CYS A 87 -9.48 -8.21 -2.99
N ARG A 88 -9.56 -9.48 -3.42
CA ARG A 88 -9.12 -10.62 -2.61
C ARG A 88 -7.61 -10.78 -2.56
N LEU A 89 -6.92 -10.42 -3.65
CA LEU A 89 -5.47 -10.62 -3.79
C LEU A 89 -4.66 -9.44 -3.25
N ILE A 90 -5.13 -8.22 -3.52
CA ILE A 90 -4.40 -6.97 -3.21
C ILE A 90 -5.31 -6.05 -2.42
N ARG A 91 -4.85 -5.61 -1.25
CA ARG A 91 -5.57 -4.67 -0.38
C ARG A 91 -4.74 -3.44 -0.13
N MET A 92 -5.41 -2.35 0.25
CA MET A 92 -4.74 -1.06 0.50
C MET A 92 -5.06 -0.56 1.91
N ILE A 93 -4.03 -0.06 2.59
CA ILE A 93 -4.13 0.75 3.80
C ILE A 93 -3.90 2.19 3.38
N PHE A 94 -4.91 3.04 3.60
CA PHE A 94 -4.89 4.45 3.22
C PHE A 94 -4.12 5.30 4.23
N GLN A 95 -3.70 6.48 3.79
CA GLN A 95 -2.89 7.43 4.55
C GLN A 95 -3.52 7.83 5.88
N ASP A 96 -4.82 8.11 5.91
CA ASP A 96 -5.53 8.57 7.10
C ASP A 96 -6.67 7.59 7.45
N PRO A 97 -6.58 6.88 8.59
CA PRO A 97 -7.65 6.01 9.05
C PRO A 97 -8.94 6.79 9.36
N ASN A 98 -8.88 8.08 9.77
CA ASN A 98 -10.06 8.86 10.09
C ASN A 98 -10.94 9.11 8.86
N THR A 99 -10.34 9.29 7.68
CA THR A 99 -11.08 9.46 6.43
C THR A 99 -11.52 8.14 5.82
N SER A 100 -10.86 7.04 6.17
CA SER A 100 -11.13 5.71 5.60
C SER A 100 -12.08 4.83 6.44
N LEU A 101 -12.28 5.15 7.72
CA LEU A 101 -13.20 4.45 8.63
C LEU A 101 -14.49 5.28 8.77
N ASN A 102 -15.64 4.71 8.38
CA ASN A 102 -16.92 5.36 8.56
C ASN A 102 -17.22 5.54 10.05
N PRO A 103 -17.33 6.77 10.59
CA PRO A 103 -17.52 7.01 12.02
C PRO A 103 -18.89 6.58 12.55
N ARG A 104 -19.83 6.24 11.68
CA ARG A 104 -21.20 5.82 12.04
C ARG A 104 -21.34 4.31 12.22
N LEU A 105 -20.30 3.55 11.86
CA LEU A 105 -20.27 2.10 11.99
C LEU A 105 -19.35 1.70 13.14
N THR A 106 -19.70 0.61 13.81
CA THR A 106 -18.80 -0.01 14.77
C THR A 106 -17.59 -0.63 14.06
N ILE A 107 -16.49 -0.84 14.80
CA ILE A 107 -15.29 -1.49 14.29
C ILE A 107 -15.64 -2.88 13.74
N GLY A 108 -16.50 -3.63 14.44
CA GLY A 108 -16.96 -4.93 13.97
C GLY A 108 -17.67 -4.87 12.61
N GLU A 109 -18.57 -3.92 12.43
CA GLU A 109 -19.26 -3.70 11.15
C GLU A 109 -18.28 -3.32 10.03
N LEU A 110 -17.33 -2.41 10.31
CA LEU A 110 -16.29 -1.99 9.37
C LEU A 110 -15.42 -3.16 8.91
N LEU A 111 -15.11 -4.09 9.81
CA LEU A 111 -14.33 -5.28 9.51
C LEU A 111 -15.16 -6.36 8.81
N GLU A 112 -16.46 -6.46 9.10
CA GLU A 112 -17.35 -7.41 8.46
C GLU A 112 -17.67 -7.04 7.00
N GLU A 113 -17.73 -5.75 6.65
CA GLU A 113 -18.07 -5.26 5.30
C GLU A 113 -17.31 -5.95 4.15
N PRO A 114 -15.97 -6.06 4.17
CA PRO A 114 -15.23 -6.75 3.11
C PRO A 114 -15.69 -8.19 2.90
N LEU A 115 -15.97 -8.93 3.98
CA LEU A 115 -16.45 -10.31 3.91
C LEU A 115 -17.87 -10.37 3.34
N ARG A 116 -18.76 -9.49 3.80
CA ARG A 116 -20.15 -9.44 3.37
C ARG A 116 -20.30 -9.23 1.86
N PHE A 117 -19.46 -8.35 1.29
CA PHE A 117 -19.55 -8.00 -0.13
C PHE A 117 -18.76 -8.95 -1.06
N ASN A 118 -17.77 -9.66 -0.54
CA ASN A 118 -16.86 -10.44 -1.39
C ASN A 118 -16.93 -11.96 -1.16
N THR A 119 -17.71 -12.43 -0.16
CA THR A 119 -17.81 -13.85 0.16
C THR A 119 -19.26 -14.27 0.34
N ALA A 120 -19.52 -15.58 0.30
CA ALA A 120 -20.79 -16.19 0.69
C ALA A 120 -20.79 -16.68 2.15
N MET A 121 -19.83 -16.23 2.97
CA MET A 121 -19.60 -16.67 4.34
C MET A 121 -20.82 -16.36 5.23
N PRO A 122 -21.34 -17.31 6.01
CA PRO A 122 -22.41 -17.08 6.98
C PRO A 122 -22.05 -16.00 8.01
N ARG A 123 -23.04 -15.31 8.55
CA ARG A 123 -22.81 -14.20 9.51
C ARG A 123 -22.00 -14.64 10.73
N ALA A 124 -22.29 -15.80 11.29
CA ALA A 124 -21.57 -16.31 12.46
C ALA A 124 -20.08 -16.49 12.19
N GLU A 125 -19.72 -17.01 11.03
CA GLU A 125 -18.32 -17.19 10.61
C GLU A 125 -17.64 -15.83 10.36
N ARG A 126 -18.34 -14.85 9.75
CA ARG A 126 -17.81 -13.51 9.57
C ARG A 126 -17.47 -12.84 10.89
N ILE A 127 -18.37 -12.95 11.89
CA ILE A 127 -18.14 -12.42 13.25
C ILE A 127 -16.92 -13.11 13.91
N ALA A 128 -16.82 -14.42 13.78
CA ALA A 128 -15.67 -15.16 14.31
C ALA A 128 -14.36 -14.70 13.66
N GLN A 129 -14.35 -14.50 12.35
CA GLN A 129 -13.18 -13.97 11.63
C GLN A 129 -12.82 -12.55 12.03
N VAL A 130 -13.82 -11.67 12.30
CA VAL A 130 -13.59 -10.32 12.83
C VAL A 130 -12.85 -10.41 14.16
N VAL A 131 -13.33 -11.23 15.10
CA VAL A 131 -12.72 -11.41 16.43
C VAL A 131 -11.28 -11.94 16.30
N ASP A 132 -11.06 -12.94 15.46
CA ASP A 132 -9.72 -13.49 15.21
C ASP A 132 -8.77 -12.44 14.62
N THR A 133 -9.24 -11.67 13.66
CA THR A 133 -8.43 -10.61 13.02
C THR A 133 -8.11 -9.48 14.00
N LEU A 134 -9.04 -9.09 14.87
CA LEU A 134 -8.75 -8.12 15.94
C LEU A 134 -7.60 -8.58 16.83
N ARG A 135 -7.60 -9.86 17.25
CA ARG A 135 -6.50 -10.43 18.03
C ARG A 135 -5.17 -10.42 17.29
N LYS A 136 -5.16 -10.75 15.98
CA LYS A 136 -3.95 -10.73 15.14
C LYS A 136 -3.29 -9.35 15.09
N VAL A 137 -4.09 -8.27 15.11
CA VAL A 137 -3.57 -6.91 15.12
C VAL A 137 -3.33 -6.35 16.52
N GLY A 138 -3.50 -7.17 17.58
CA GLY A 138 -3.27 -6.78 18.98
C GLY A 138 -4.37 -5.90 19.55
N LEU A 139 -5.62 -6.09 19.08
CA LEU A 139 -6.82 -5.49 19.64
C LEU A 139 -7.64 -6.56 20.39
N LEU A 140 -8.43 -6.12 21.38
CA LEU A 140 -9.33 -7.01 22.13
C LEU A 140 -10.62 -7.25 21.33
N PRO A 141 -11.30 -8.41 21.52
CA PRO A 141 -12.60 -8.69 20.92
C PRO A 141 -13.66 -7.62 21.17
N GLU A 142 -13.66 -7.02 22.36
CA GLU A 142 -14.60 -5.99 22.79
C GLU A 142 -14.53 -4.73 21.92
N HIS A 143 -13.37 -4.44 21.30
CA HIS A 143 -13.23 -3.34 20.37
C HIS A 143 -14.16 -3.47 19.13
N ALA A 144 -14.69 -4.68 18.84
CA ALA A 144 -15.68 -4.85 17.79
C ALA A 144 -16.95 -4.00 18.00
N SER A 145 -17.33 -3.75 19.26
CA SER A 145 -18.51 -2.93 19.62
C SER A 145 -18.22 -1.43 19.69
N PHE A 146 -16.95 -1.02 19.62
CA PHE A 146 -16.55 0.39 19.70
C PHE A 146 -16.71 1.09 18.35
N TYR A 147 -16.96 2.40 18.41
CA TYR A 147 -16.91 3.26 17.23
C TYR A 147 -15.48 3.82 17.03
N PRO A 148 -15.11 4.25 15.81
CA PRO A 148 -13.77 4.80 15.54
C PRO A 148 -13.34 5.95 16.47
N HIS A 149 -14.28 6.79 16.91
CA HIS A 149 -13.98 7.90 17.83
C HIS A 149 -13.70 7.47 19.28
N MET A 150 -13.97 6.20 19.64
CA MET A 150 -13.75 5.65 20.97
C MET A 150 -12.35 5.05 21.16
N VAL A 151 -11.55 5.00 20.12
CA VAL A 151 -10.22 4.36 20.10
C VAL A 151 -9.13 5.36 19.74
N SER A 152 -7.88 5.12 20.21
CA SER A 152 -6.72 5.95 19.93
C SER A 152 -6.32 5.88 18.43
N GLU A 153 -5.49 6.84 17.96
CA GLU A 153 -4.99 6.86 16.58
C GLU A 153 -4.22 5.58 16.24
N GLY A 154 -3.39 5.06 17.14
CA GLY A 154 -2.68 3.79 16.96
C GLY A 154 -3.63 2.60 16.86
N GLN A 155 -4.74 2.60 17.63
CA GLN A 155 -5.77 1.57 17.53
C GLN A 155 -6.56 1.70 16.22
N LYS A 156 -6.90 2.92 15.76
CA LYS A 156 -7.51 3.14 14.44
C LYS A 156 -6.65 2.60 13.32
N GLN A 157 -5.32 2.80 13.42
CA GLN A 157 -4.40 2.26 12.42
C GLN A 157 -4.39 0.73 12.43
N ARG A 158 -4.43 0.09 13.62
CA ARG A 158 -4.58 -1.36 13.74
C ARG A 158 -5.91 -1.86 13.14
N VAL A 159 -7.00 -1.11 13.29
CA VAL A 159 -8.29 -1.40 12.64
C VAL A 159 -8.17 -1.30 11.11
N ALA A 160 -7.47 -0.29 10.59
CA ALA A 160 -7.22 -0.17 9.14
C ALA A 160 -6.40 -1.35 8.60
N VAL A 161 -5.37 -1.79 9.35
CA VAL A 161 -4.62 -3.02 9.04
C VAL A 161 -5.54 -4.24 9.09
N ALA A 162 -6.35 -4.40 10.14
CA ALA A 162 -7.30 -5.51 10.29
C ALA A 162 -8.27 -5.56 9.09
N ARG A 163 -8.83 -4.42 8.67
CA ARG A 163 -9.74 -4.34 7.53
C ARG A 163 -9.06 -4.80 6.22
N ALA A 164 -7.79 -4.47 6.04
CA ALA A 164 -7.04 -4.95 4.89
C ALA A 164 -6.84 -6.48 4.91
N LEU A 165 -6.71 -7.09 6.10
CA LEU A 165 -6.50 -8.53 6.27
C LEU A 165 -7.77 -9.38 6.08
N MET A 166 -8.98 -8.80 6.16
CA MET A 166 -10.24 -9.57 6.23
C MET A 166 -10.46 -10.55 5.09
N LEU A 167 -9.89 -10.30 3.91
CA LEU A 167 -10.00 -11.18 2.73
C LEU A 167 -8.77 -12.08 2.54
N ASN A 168 -7.87 -12.17 3.54
CA ASN A 168 -6.61 -12.93 3.46
C ASN A 168 -5.80 -12.61 2.18
N PRO A 169 -5.48 -11.32 1.93
CA PRO A 169 -4.77 -10.91 0.74
C PRO A 169 -3.37 -11.53 0.67
N LYS A 170 -2.76 -11.50 -0.51
CA LYS A 170 -1.35 -11.85 -0.71
C LYS A 170 -0.45 -10.63 -0.71
N ILE A 171 -1.00 -9.48 -1.11
CA ILE A 171 -0.28 -8.21 -1.17
C ILE A 171 -1.07 -7.14 -0.40
N ILE A 172 -0.38 -6.40 0.45
CA ILE A 172 -0.91 -5.18 1.08
C ILE A 172 -0.10 -3.99 0.57
N ILE A 173 -0.81 -2.98 0.06
CA ILE A 173 -0.23 -1.69 -0.33
C ILE A 173 -0.49 -0.71 0.80
N ALA A 174 0.57 -0.15 1.39
CA ALA A 174 0.49 0.89 2.39
C ALA A 174 0.84 2.25 1.74
N ASP A 175 -0.17 3.09 1.49
CA ASP A 175 0.01 4.41 0.87
C ASP A 175 0.10 5.47 1.96
N GLU A 176 1.33 5.88 2.27
CA GLU A 176 1.66 6.87 3.31
C GLU A 176 1.01 6.59 4.69
N ALA A 177 0.67 5.33 4.94
CA ALA A 177 -0.16 4.88 6.06
C ALA A 177 0.44 5.13 7.46
N LEU A 178 1.70 5.55 7.55
CA LEU A 178 2.40 5.76 8.82
C LEU A 178 2.87 7.21 9.02
N THR A 179 2.59 8.11 8.10
CA THR A 179 3.11 9.48 8.10
C THR A 179 2.56 10.35 9.23
N SER A 180 1.30 10.17 9.58
CA SER A 180 0.61 10.94 10.63
C SER A 180 0.85 10.43 12.04
N LEU A 181 1.53 9.29 12.21
CA LEU A 181 1.76 8.67 13.51
C LEU A 181 3.04 9.19 14.16
N ASP A 182 3.02 9.32 15.49
CA ASP A 182 4.23 9.54 16.27
C ASP A 182 5.23 8.36 16.12
N LEU A 183 6.50 8.61 16.48
CA LEU A 183 7.58 7.64 16.26
C LEU A 183 7.35 6.30 16.98
N SER A 184 6.78 6.33 18.20
CA SER A 184 6.55 5.13 19.00
C SER A 184 5.46 4.27 18.39
N VAL A 185 4.30 4.85 18.07
CA VAL A 185 3.18 4.17 17.42
C VAL A 185 3.58 3.65 16.03
N ARG A 186 4.32 4.45 15.26
CA ARG A 186 4.85 4.03 13.96
C ARG A 186 5.69 2.76 14.06
N SER A 187 6.61 2.71 15.02
CA SER A 187 7.47 1.54 15.26
C SER A 187 6.64 0.30 15.63
N GLN A 188 5.59 0.47 16.46
CA GLN A 188 4.70 -0.62 16.83
C GLN A 188 3.92 -1.16 15.61
N ILE A 189 3.43 -0.28 14.72
CA ILE A 189 2.72 -0.71 13.50
C ILE A 189 3.67 -1.39 12.53
N LEU A 190 4.91 -0.89 12.35
CA LEU A 190 5.91 -1.56 11.51
C LEU A 190 6.23 -2.97 12.03
N ASN A 191 6.44 -3.13 13.33
CA ASN A 191 6.66 -4.43 13.94
C ASN A 191 5.46 -5.38 13.76
N LEU A 192 4.24 -4.85 13.87
CA LEU A 192 3.03 -5.61 13.57
C LEU A 192 3.01 -6.08 12.10
N LEU A 193 3.32 -5.21 11.14
CA LEU A 193 3.37 -5.57 9.72
C LEU A 193 4.44 -6.62 9.44
N LEU A 194 5.63 -6.53 10.03
CA LEU A 194 6.69 -7.55 9.93
C LEU A 194 6.25 -8.89 10.52
N LYS A 195 5.58 -8.89 11.66
CA LYS A 195 5.00 -10.09 12.26
C LYS A 195 4.00 -10.74 11.30
N LEU A 196 3.04 -9.97 10.80
CA LEU A 196 2.02 -10.44 9.86
C LEU A 196 2.63 -10.96 8.54
N GLN A 197 3.71 -10.34 8.06
CA GLN A 197 4.46 -10.82 6.89
C GLN A 197 4.97 -12.25 7.11
N LYS A 198 5.60 -12.50 8.24
CA LYS A 198 6.15 -13.82 8.60
C LYS A 198 5.06 -14.86 8.84
N GLU A 199 4.00 -14.50 9.57
CA GLU A 199 2.95 -15.44 9.96
C GLU A 199 1.99 -15.78 8.83
N MET A 200 1.72 -14.83 7.92
CA MET A 200 0.72 -14.98 6.85
C MET A 200 1.33 -15.06 5.45
N GLY A 201 2.65 -14.95 5.30
CA GLY A 201 3.33 -14.93 4.01
C GLY A 201 2.95 -13.73 3.14
N LEU A 202 2.69 -12.57 3.77
CA LEU A 202 2.30 -11.35 3.07
C LEU A 202 3.49 -10.74 2.32
N SER A 203 3.19 -10.11 1.19
CA SER A 203 4.11 -9.20 0.50
C SER A 203 3.61 -7.77 0.64
N TYR A 204 4.52 -6.79 0.67
CA TYR A 204 4.14 -5.40 0.82
C TYR A 204 4.60 -4.55 -0.36
N ILE A 205 3.79 -3.55 -0.72
CA ILE A 205 4.21 -2.38 -1.50
C ILE A 205 4.03 -1.17 -0.59
N PHE A 206 5.13 -0.54 -0.24
CA PHE A 206 5.17 0.52 0.75
C PHE A 206 5.42 1.86 0.08
N VAL A 207 4.38 2.69 -0.03
CA VAL A 207 4.50 4.05 -0.58
C VAL A 207 4.79 5.01 0.55
N THR A 208 5.94 5.68 0.51
CA THR A 208 6.34 6.62 1.55
C THR A 208 7.38 7.63 1.02
N HIS A 209 7.47 8.77 1.69
CA HIS A 209 8.59 9.69 1.53
C HIS A 209 9.64 9.54 2.65
N ASN A 210 9.41 8.68 3.65
CA ASN A 210 10.31 8.50 4.80
C ASN A 210 11.34 7.38 4.51
N LEU A 211 12.55 7.77 4.11
CA LEU A 211 13.62 6.84 3.77
C LEU A 211 14.16 6.04 4.97
N ASN A 212 14.01 6.53 6.21
CA ASN A 212 14.40 5.76 7.39
C ASN A 212 13.54 4.50 7.54
N VAL A 213 12.22 4.60 7.29
CA VAL A 213 11.34 3.44 7.26
C VAL A 213 11.74 2.49 6.16
N VAL A 214 12.01 3.01 4.95
CA VAL A 214 12.43 2.23 3.78
C VAL A 214 13.67 1.40 4.07
N ARG A 215 14.70 2.02 4.67
CA ARG A 215 15.99 1.37 4.97
C ARG A 215 15.85 0.13 5.87
N HIS A 216 14.86 0.14 6.77
CA HIS A 216 14.67 -0.94 7.76
C HIS A 216 13.56 -1.93 7.42
N PHE A 217 12.67 -1.56 6.48
CA PHE A 217 11.45 -2.32 6.22
C PHE A 217 11.37 -2.91 4.82
N SER A 218 12.15 -2.42 3.84
CA SER A 218 12.03 -2.86 2.45
C SER A 218 13.24 -3.66 1.95
N ASP A 219 12.99 -4.58 1.01
CA ASP A 219 14.00 -5.36 0.32
C ASP A 219 14.47 -4.66 -0.95
N LYS A 220 13.53 -4.04 -1.68
CA LYS A 220 13.77 -3.29 -2.92
C LYS A 220 13.12 -1.91 -2.84
N VAL A 221 13.68 -0.98 -3.58
CA VAL A 221 13.20 0.41 -3.64
C VAL A 221 13.07 0.85 -5.09
N MET A 222 11.97 1.57 -5.38
CA MET A 222 11.74 2.31 -6.62
C MET A 222 11.65 3.79 -6.29
N VAL A 223 12.44 4.61 -6.97
CA VAL A 223 12.45 6.06 -6.83
C VAL A 223 11.66 6.67 -8.00
N LEU A 224 10.57 7.37 -7.69
CA LEU A 224 9.75 8.07 -8.67
C LEU A 224 9.94 9.59 -8.57
N ASN A 225 10.07 10.26 -9.70
CA ASN A 225 10.05 11.72 -9.79
C ASN A 225 9.19 12.17 -10.98
N LYS A 226 8.22 13.05 -10.72
CA LYS A 226 7.32 13.62 -11.75
C LYS A 226 6.74 12.58 -12.71
N GLY A 227 6.30 11.45 -12.15
CA GLY A 227 5.70 10.34 -12.91
C GLY A 227 6.70 9.44 -13.63
N VAL A 228 8.00 9.62 -13.46
CA VAL A 228 9.04 8.82 -14.11
C VAL A 228 9.76 7.96 -13.07
N LEU A 229 10.03 6.69 -13.39
CA LEU A 229 10.92 5.83 -12.63
C LEU A 229 12.36 6.27 -12.86
N ILE A 230 13.00 6.80 -11.82
CA ILE A 230 14.37 7.31 -11.86
C ILE A 230 15.37 6.19 -11.58
N GLU A 231 15.15 5.45 -10.50
CA GLU A 231 16.06 4.39 -10.08
C GLU A 231 15.28 3.25 -9.42
N LYS A 232 15.74 2.01 -9.62
CA LYS A 232 15.21 0.81 -8.96
C LYS A 232 16.35 -0.11 -8.58
N ASN A 233 16.46 -0.44 -7.29
CA ASN A 233 17.55 -1.28 -6.80
C ASN A 233 17.14 -2.03 -5.52
N THR A 234 18.01 -2.91 -5.01
CA THR A 234 17.88 -3.39 -3.62
C THR A 234 18.03 -2.22 -2.65
N THR A 235 17.43 -2.35 -1.47
CA THR A 235 17.52 -1.30 -0.46
C THR A 235 18.95 -0.99 -0.10
N ALA A 236 19.79 -2.02 0.12
CA ALA A 236 21.19 -1.84 0.44
C ALA A 236 21.92 -1.04 -0.64
N GLU A 237 21.85 -1.48 -1.90
CA GLU A 237 22.51 -0.83 -3.03
C GLU A 237 22.08 0.62 -3.21
N LEU A 238 20.77 0.91 -3.10
CA LEU A 238 20.25 2.27 -3.27
C LEU A 238 20.78 3.25 -2.21
N PHE A 239 20.98 2.78 -0.96
CA PHE A 239 21.50 3.64 0.11
C PHE A 239 23.03 3.72 0.15
N GLU A 240 23.74 2.68 -0.29
CA GLU A 240 25.21 2.64 -0.27
C GLU A 240 25.81 3.26 -1.52
N ASN A 241 25.18 3.04 -2.69
CA ASN A 241 25.72 3.42 -3.99
C ASN A 241 24.61 3.93 -4.94
N PRO A 242 23.88 5.02 -4.59
CA PRO A 242 22.83 5.57 -5.45
C PRO A 242 23.43 6.04 -6.79
N GLN A 243 22.88 5.55 -7.89
CA GLN A 243 23.39 5.82 -9.24
C GLN A 243 22.93 7.17 -9.78
N GLU A 244 21.69 7.57 -9.44
CA GLU A 244 21.05 8.76 -9.98
C GLU A 244 21.26 9.99 -9.07
N GLU A 245 21.50 11.15 -9.66
CA GLU A 245 21.69 12.40 -8.91
C GLU A 245 20.47 12.75 -8.05
N TYR A 246 19.25 12.54 -8.59
CA TYR A 246 18.02 12.76 -7.84
C TYR A 246 17.94 11.88 -6.59
N THR A 247 18.31 10.61 -6.70
CA THR A 247 18.33 9.68 -5.57
C THR A 247 19.32 10.13 -4.50
N ARG A 248 20.53 10.54 -4.91
CA ARG A 248 21.57 11.07 -3.98
C ARG A 248 21.05 12.29 -3.21
N ARG A 249 20.40 13.23 -3.91
CA ARG A 249 19.81 14.42 -3.28
C ARG A 249 18.70 14.04 -2.31
N LEU A 250 17.77 13.16 -2.69
CA LEU A 250 16.67 12.71 -1.86
C LEU A 250 17.17 12.06 -0.55
N ILE A 251 18.23 11.24 -0.61
CA ILE A 251 18.85 10.62 0.56
C ILE A 251 19.53 11.68 1.45
N ALA A 252 20.28 12.61 0.86
CA ALA A 252 20.99 13.65 1.60
C ALA A 252 20.03 14.60 2.34
N GLU A 253 18.94 15.02 1.72
CA GLU A 253 17.92 15.88 2.33
C GLU A 253 17.27 15.20 3.55
N GLN A 254 16.95 13.93 3.45
CA GLN A 254 16.38 13.17 4.57
C GLN A 254 17.39 12.98 5.73
N ALA A 255 18.64 12.76 5.42
CA ALA A 255 19.70 12.66 6.46
C ALA A 255 19.83 13.97 7.25
N GLN A 256 19.75 15.14 6.59
CA GLN A 256 19.79 16.45 7.24
C GLN A 256 18.55 16.70 8.13
N LEU A 257 17.38 16.27 7.70
CA LEU A 257 16.15 16.39 8.50
C LEU A 257 16.19 15.53 9.77
N THR A 258 16.88 14.39 9.71
CA THR A 258 17.03 13.48 10.86
C THR A 258 18.09 13.99 11.85
N ALA A 259 19.15 14.63 11.38
CA ALA A 259 20.21 15.19 12.24
C ALA A 259 19.80 16.46 13.02
N LYS A 260 18.69 17.11 12.64
CA LYS A 260 18.16 18.32 13.30
C LYS A 260 17.07 18.03 14.36
N ARG A 261 16.72 16.76 14.57
CA ARG A 261 15.78 16.29 15.60
C ARG A 261 16.49 15.54 16.71
#